data_2d801af1d2dc63b643f451310572f529
#
_entry.id   2d801af1d2dc63b643f451310572f529
#
_cell.length_a   1.000
_cell.length_b   1.000
_cell.length_c   1.000
_cell.angle_alpha   90.00
_cell.angle_beta   90.00
_cell.angle_gamma   90.00
#
_symmetry.space_group_name_H-M   'P 1'
#
loop_
_entity.id
_entity.type
_entity.pdbx_description
1 polymer ?
#
loop_
_entity_poly.entity_id
_entity_poly.type
_entity_poly.pdbx_seq_one_letter_code
_entity_poly.pdbx_strand_id
1 'polypeptide(L)'
;MNTELVPVFSADEVKYYFLEAENSERKRFPKILHNQGDYYNKVVNFVLDGSYMQPHLHPGEEKTEKMFLVEGSFALVLFDNNGDISDSIILEKGGRESIDVPAFTWHTYIMLTKKVVIYETMEGVYEPSTWKEMASWAPLENTPEARQYLRLLKTKIL
;
A
#
# COMPACT_ATOMS: atom_id res chain seq x y z
N MET A 1 -13.55 12.90 -18.12
CA MET A 1 -12.82 12.75 -16.84
C MET A 1 -13.37 11.55 -16.12
N ASN A 2 -12.61 10.51 -15.99
CA ASN A 2 -12.97 9.41 -15.09
C ASN A 2 -12.65 9.84 -13.66
N THR A 3 -13.63 10.41 -12.99
CA THR A 3 -13.55 10.61 -11.54
C THR A 3 -13.76 9.25 -10.90
N GLU A 4 -12.69 8.65 -10.43
CA GLU A 4 -12.78 7.42 -9.64
C GLU A 4 -13.57 7.72 -8.37
N LEU A 5 -14.65 6.99 -8.17
CA LEU A 5 -15.44 7.13 -6.95
C LEU A 5 -14.78 6.34 -5.83
N VAL A 6 -14.21 7.06 -4.88
CA VAL A 6 -13.65 6.44 -3.67
C VAL A 6 -14.77 5.81 -2.85
N PRO A 7 -14.66 4.53 -2.46
CA PRO A 7 -15.66 3.85 -1.66
C PRO A 7 -15.88 4.52 -0.31
N VAL A 8 -17.13 4.53 0.15
CA VAL A 8 -17.51 5.04 1.47
C VAL A 8 -18.00 3.89 2.33
N PHE A 9 -17.48 3.79 3.55
CA PHE A 9 -17.84 2.77 4.52
C PHE A 9 -18.53 3.41 5.72
N SER A 10 -19.45 2.67 6.34
CA SER A 10 -20.03 3.08 7.62
C SER A 10 -18.98 3.03 8.73
N ALA A 11 -19.21 3.74 9.83
CA ALA A 11 -18.35 3.70 11.00
C ALA A 11 -18.18 2.27 11.55
N ASP A 12 -19.26 1.48 11.54
CA ASP A 12 -19.24 0.08 12.00
C ASP A 12 -18.41 -0.81 11.08
N GLU A 13 -18.50 -0.64 9.76
CA GLU A 13 -17.67 -1.35 8.81
C GLU A 13 -16.19 -1.03 8.99
N VAL A 14 -15.84 0.24 9.12
CA VAL A 14 -14.46 0.70 9.36
C VAL A 14 -13.90 0.07 10.65
N LYS A 15 -14.69 0.08 11.72
CA LYS A 15 -14.31 -0.54 13.00
C LYS A 15 -14.06 -2.04 12.83
N TYR A 16 -14.93 -2.73 12.12
CA TYR A 16 -14.80 -4.18 11.85
C TYR A 16 -13.52 -4.49 11.07
N TYR A 17 -13.25 -3.76 10.00
CA TYR A 17 -12.05 -4.00 9.18
C TYR A 17 -10.75 -3.68 9.92
N PHE A 18 -10.74 -2.69 10.81
CA PHE A 18 -9.57 -2.45 11.66
C PHE A 18 -9.39 -3.54 12.72
N LEU A 19 -10.45 -4.14 13.23
CA LEU A 19 -10.33 -5.33 14.09
C LEU A 19 -9.70 -6.50 13.34
N GLU A 20 -10.08 -6.71 12.08
CA GLU A 20 -9.42 -7.70 11.22
C GLU A 20 -7.92 -7.40 11.03
N ALA A 21 -7.57 -6.12 10.84
CA ALA A 21 -6.18 -5.71 10.76
C ALA A 21 -5.41 -5.95 12.06
N GLU A 22 -6.01 -5.68 13.21
CA GLU A 22 -5.42 -5.95 14.53
C GLU A 22 -5.14 -7.44 14.77
N ASN A 23 -6.01 -8.31 14.26
CA ASN A 23 -5.87 -9.77 14.35
C ASN A 23 -4.94 -10.36 13.29
N SER A 24 -4.45 -9.56 12.36
CA SER A 24 -3.53 -9.98 11.31
C SER A 24 -2.08 -9.77 11.76
N GLU A 25 -1.22 -10.76 11.52
CA GLU A 25 0.23 -10.62 11.74
C GLU A 25 0.83 -9.50 10.88
N ARG A 26 0.20 -9.22 9.74
CA ARG A 26 0.61 -8.16 8.82
C ARG A 26 0.16 -6.77 9.25
N LYS A 27 -0.69 -6.66 10.30
CA LYS A 27 -1.29 -5.41 10.78
C LYS A 27 -2.03 -4.63 9.70
N ARG A 28 -2.62 -5.34 8.74
CA ARG A 28 -3.45 -4.76 7.69
C ARG A 28 -4.48 -5.76 7.20
N PHE A 29 -5.58 -5.22 6.70
CA PHE A 29 -6.68 -6.02 6.13
C PHE A 29 -7.09 -5.44 4.78
N PRO A 30 -7.00 -6.23 3.68
CA PRO A 30 -7.46 -5.81 2.37
C PRO A 30 -8.94 -6.15 2.18
N LYS A 31 -9.78 -5.15 2.01
CA LYS A 31 -11.17 -5.35 1.56
C LYS A 31 -11.19 -5.34 0.04
N ILE A 32 -11.34 -6.51 -0.56
CA ILE A 32 -11.38 -6.67 -2.02
C ILE A 32 -12.78 -6.29 -2.52
N LEU A 33 -12.86 -5.39 -3.50
CA LEU A 33 -14.10 -4.90 -4.08
C LEU A 33 -14.39 -5.46 -5.48
N HIS A 34 -13.38 -5.99 -6.16
CA HIS A 34 -13.53 -6.61 -7.48
C HIS A 34 -13.85 -8.10 -7.36
N ASN A 35 -14.37 -8.67 -8.45
CA ASN A 35 -14.58 -10.11 -8.55
C ASN A 35 -13.35 -10.81 -9.14
N GLN A 36 -13.22 -12.10 -8.87
CA GLN A 36 -12.17 -12.90 -9.49
C GLN A 36 -12.32 -12.88 -11.02
N GLY A 37 -11.20 -12.58 -11.70
CA GLY A 37 -11.18 -12.49 -13.16
C GLY A 37 -11.45 -11.09 -13.71
N ASP A 38 -11.85 -10.14 -12.89
CA ASP A 38 -12.02 -8.75 -13.34
C ASP A 38 -10.70 -8.15 -13.80
N TYR A 39 -10.75 -7.34 -14.86
CA TYR A 39 -9.59 -6.61 -15.37
C TYR A 39 -9.17 -5.45 -14.46
N TYR A 40 -10.14 -4.81 -13.80
CA TYR A 40 -9.87 -3.74 -12.84
C TYR A 40 -9.90 -4.28 -11.42
N ASN A 41 -8.77 -4.18 -10.74
CA ASN A 41 -8.63 -4.57 -9.35
C ASN A 41 -8.90 -3.35 -8.47
N LYS A 42 -9.74 -3.53 -7.46
CA LYS A 42 -10.15 -2.49 -6.51
C LYS A 42 -10.06 -3.04 -5.11
N VAL A 43 -9.20 -2.46 -4.29
CA VAL A 43 -8.94 -2.92 -2.92
C VAL A 43 -8.90 -1.72 -1.99
N VAL A 44 -9.52 -1.84 -0.83
CA VAL A 44 -9.35 -0.88 0.26
C VAL A 44 -8.54 -1.55 1.35
N ASN A 45 -7.37 -0.98 1.64
CA ASN A 45 -6.48 -1.46 2.68
C ASN A 45 -6.71 -0.66 3.97
N PHE A 46 -7.01 -1.41 5.03
CA PHE A 46 -7.09 -0.90 6.41
C PHE A 46 -5.76 -1.24 7.09
N VAL A 47 -4.94 -0.23 7.33
CA VAL A 47 -3.54 -0.42 7.72
C VAL A 47 -3.26 0.22 9.06
N LEU A 48 -2.62 -0.52 9.96
CA LEU A 48 -2.20 -0.03 11.27
C LEU A 48 -0.74 0.42 11.22
N ASP A 49 -0.40 1.37 12.08
CA ASP A 49 1.00 1.75 12.30
C ASP A 49 1.83 0.52 12.68
N GLY A 50 3.04 0.45 12.15
CA GLY A 50 3.91 -0.72 12.32
C GLY A 50 3.68 -1.83 11.30
N SER A 51 2.68 -1.72 10.40
CA SER A 51 2.56 -2.63 9.27
C SER A 51 3.75 -2.43 8.32
N TYR A 52 4.46 -3.50 8.04
CA TYR A 52 5.56 -3.51 7.08
C TYR A 52 5.12 -4.25 5.82
N MET A 53 5.14 -3.57 4.70
CA MET A 53 4.99 -4.18 3.39
C MET A 53 6.37 -4.28 2.76
N GLN A 54 6.80 -5.50 2.42
CA GLN A 54 8.07 -5.68 1.72
C GLN A 54 8.06 -4.86 0.43
N PRO A 55 9.10 -4.06 0.16
CA PRO A 55 9.22 -3.35 -1.11
C PRO A 55 9.03 -4.29 -2.29
N HIS A 56 8.26 -3.84 -3.26
CA HIS A 56 7.88 -4.64 -4.42
C HIS A 56 7.62 -3.73 -5.63
N LEU A 57 7.52 -4.33 -6.80
CA LEU A 57 7.05 -3.69 -8.01
C LEU A 57 5.96 -4.56 -8.66
N HIS A 58 5.18 -3.96 -9.53
CA HIS A 58 4.21 -4.67 -10.35
C HIS A 58 4.74 -4.78 -11.78
N PRO A 59 5.10 -6.01 -12.23
CA PRO A 59 5.63 -6.23 -13.57
C PRO A 59 4.50 -6.35 -14.60
N GLY A 60 4.32 -5.36 -15.43
CA GLY A 60 3.30 -5.27 -16.46
C GLY A 60 3.03 -3.83 -16.81
N GLU A 61 3.08 -3.47 -18.08
CA GLU A 61 2.92 -2.07 -18.54
C GLU A 61 1.58 -1.46 -18.12
N GLU A 62 0.53 -2.28 -18.01
CA GLU A 62 -0.81 -1.88 -17.58
C GLU A 62 -0.92 -1.65 -16.06
N LYS A 63 0.06 -2.12 -15.28
CA LYS A 63 -0.04 -2.18 -13.81
C LYS A 63 0.46 -0.90 -13.14
N THR A 64 -0.11 0.23 -13.52
CA THR A 64 0.01 1.45 -12.71
C THR A 64 -0.91 1.33 -11.52
N GLU A 65 -0.35 1.44 -10.31
CA GLU A 65 -1.12 1.40 -9.09
C GLU A 65 -1.56 2.81 -8.72
N LYS A 66 -2.86 3.02 -8.62
CA LYS A 66 -3.43 4.31 -8.18
C LYS A 66 -3.81 4.18 -6.72
N MET A 67 -3.28 5.07 -5.89
CA MET A 67 -3.55 5.13 -4.46
C MET A 67 -4.32 6.39 -4.10
N PHE A 68 -5.41 6.22 -3.35
CA PHE A 68 -6.23 7.32 -2.82
C PHE A 68 -6.28 7.21 -1.30
N LEU A 69 -5.88 8.27 -0.62
CA LEU A 69 -5.98 8.35 0.82
C LEU A 69 -7.43 8.59 1.23
N VAL A 70 -7.98 7.68 2.04
CA VAL A 70 -9.33 7.79 2.59
C VAL A 70 -9.29 8.35 4.02
N GLU A 71 -8.37 7.86 4.84
CA GLU A 71 -8.21 8.27 6.24
C GLU A 71 -6.75 8.18 6.67
N GLY A 72 -6.33 9.07 7.56
CA GLY A 72 -5.00 9.07 8.12
C GLY A 72 -3.95 9.73 7.24
N SER A 73 -2.70 9.31 7.38
CA SER A 73 -1.56 9.79 6.58
C SER A 73 -0.53 8.70 6.42
N PHE A 74 0.10 8.63 5.26
CA PHE A 74 1.19 7.71 4.99
C PHE A 74 2.22 8.32 4.05
N ALA A 75 3.44 7.78 4.09
CA ALA A 75 4.48 8.09 3.13
C ALA A 75 4.62 6.94 2.11
N LEU A 76 4.57 7.28 0.84
CA LEU A 76 5.00 6.37 -0.23
C LEU A 76 6.50 6.51 -0.39
N VAL A 77 7.22 5.39 -0.35
CA VAL A 77 8.68 5.36 -0.51
C VAL A 77 9.01 4.66 -1.81
N LEU A 78 9.78 5.33 -2.65
CA LEU A 78 10.26 4.81 -3.92
C LEU A 78 11.75 4.46 -3.80
N PHE A 79 12.15 3.37 -4.46
CA PHE A 79 13.53 2.88 -4.42
C PHE A 79 14.10 2.73 -5.82
N ASP A 80 15.42 2.81 -5.92
CA ASP A 80 16.14 2.40 -7.11
C ASP A 80 16.38 0.87 -7.12
N ASN A 81 17.04 0.38 -8.15
CA ASN A 81 17.32 -1.06 -8.31
C ASN A 81 18.31 -1.61 -7.26
N ASN A 82 19.04 -0.77 -6.56
CA ASN A 82 19.96 -1.16 -5.50
C ASN A 82 19.29 -1.20 -4.12
N GLY A 83 18.04 -0.75 -4.03
CA GLY A 83 17.32 -0.66 -2.75
C GLY A 83 17.56 0.65 -2.00
N ASP A 84 18.18 1.64 -2.64
CA ASP A 84 18.33 2.97 -2.06
C ASP A 84 17.06 3.80 -2.30
N ILE A 85 16.68 4.61 -1.31
CA ILE A 85 15.52 5.49 -1.44
C ILE A 85 15.81 6.52 -2.53
N SER A 86 14.97 6.54 -3.55
CA SER A 86 15.02 7.54 -4.63
C SER A 86 14.11 8.72 -4.38
N ASP A 87 12.97 8.50 -3.72
CA ASP A 87 12.02 9.56 -3.36
C ASP A 87 11.10 9.11 -2.23
N SER A 88 10.48 10.06 -1.54
CA SER A 88 9.42 9.80 -0.58
C SER A 88 8.35 10.88 -0.69
N ILE A 89 7.09 10.46 -0.74
CA ILE A 89 5.95 11.36 -0.94
C ILE A 89 4.96 11.14 0.19
N ILE A 90 4.62 12.21 0.91
CA ILE A 90 3.62 12.15 1.98
C ILE A 90 2.24 12.38 1.39
N LEU A 91 1.31 11.49 1.73
CA LEU A 91 -0.11 11.66 1.46
C LEU A 91 -0.82 11.99 2.78
N GLU A 92 -1.57 13.09 2.76
CA GLU A 92 -2.30 13.59 3.93
C GLU A 92 -3.54 14.37 3.49
N LYS A 93 -4.55 14.41 4.35
CA LYS A 93 -5.78 15.16 4.09
C LYS A 93 -5.50 16.66 4.01
N GLY A 94 -6.06 17.30 3.00
CA GLY A 94 -5.81 18.72 2.72
C GLY A 94 -4.51 19.02 1.99
N GLY A 95 -3.66 18.03 1.79
CA GLY A 95 -2.46 18.08 0.98
C GLY A 95 -2.60 17.19 -0.25
N ARG A 96 -1.61 16.33 -0.49
CA ARG A 96 -1.71 15.31 -1.53
C ARG A 96 -2.54 14.13 -1.01
N GLU A 97 -3.62 13.83 -1.69
CA GLU A 97 -4.54 12.75 -1.29
C GLU A 97 -4.54 11.57 -2.27
N SER A 98 -3.85 11.70 -3.41
CA SER A 98 -3.73 10.60 -4.38
C SER A 98 -2.38 10.61 -5.08
N ILE A 99 -1.98 9.43 -5.57
CA ILE A 99 -0.74 9.26 -6.32
C ILE A 99 -0.85 8.05 -7.24
N ASP A 100 -0.18 8.13 -8.39
CA ASP A 100 0.02 7.01 -9.29
C ASP A 100 1.44 6.47 -9.13
N VAL A 101 1.54 5.17 -8.86
CA VAL A 101 2.84 4.46 -8.87
C VAL A 101 2.97 3.75 -10.21
N PRO A 102 3.89 4.19 -11.08
CA PRO A 102 4.09 3.54 -12.38
C PRO A 102 4.45 2.05 -12.23
N ALA A 103 4.07 1.25 -13.23
CA ALA A 103 4.55 -0.12 -13.33
C ALA A 103 6.09 -0.19 -13.24
N PHE A 104 6.62 -1.33 -12.82
CA PHE A 104 8.06 -1.58 -12.67
C PHE A 104 8.79 -0.66 -11.68
N THR A 105 8.07 0.01 -10.78
CA THR A 105 8.65 0.92 -9.78
C THR A 105 8.70 0.25 -8.42
N TRP A 106 9.90 0.08 -7.87
CA TRP A 106 10.09 -0.42 -6.49
C TRP A 106 9.51 0.56 -5.49
N HIS A 107 8.59 0.10 -4.66
CA HIS A 107 7.93 0.95 -3.68
C HIS A 107 7.46 0.19 -2.44
N THR A 108 7.24 0.93 -1.38
CA THR A 108 6.50 0.53 -0.19
C THR A 108 5.80 1.75 0.40
N TYR A 109 5.00 1.55 1.42
CA TYR A 109 4.39 2.63 2.16
C TYR A 109 4.67 2.51 3.66
N ILE A 110 4.71 3.64 4.33
CA ILE A 110 4.94 3.74 5.78
C ILE A 110 3.80 4.55 6.39
N MET A 111 3.09 3.96 7.35
CA MET A 111 2.01 4.67 8.03
C MET A 111 2.57 5.75 8.96
N LEU A 112 2.01 6.95 8.86
CA LEU A 112 2.40 8.11 9.68
C LEU A 112 1.40 8.38 10.81
N THR A 113 0.21 7.81 10.73
CA THR A 113 -0.82 7.84 11.78
C THR A 113 -1.15 6.43 12.24
N LYS A 114 -1.82 6.29 13.38
CA LYS A 114 -2.14 4.97 13.96
C LYS A 114 -2.99 4.10 13.04
N LYS A 115 -3.90 4.72 12.32
CA LYS A 115 -4.83 4.07 11.39
C LYS A 115 -4.81 4.79 10.06
N VAL A 116 -4.72 4.04 8.97
CA VAL A 116 -4.73 4.57 7.61
C VAL A 116 -5.65 3.72 6.76
N VAL A 117 -6.46 4.37 5.92
CA VAL A 117 -7.30 3.69 4.93
C VAL A 117 -6.88 4.18 3.56
N ILE A 118 -6.50 3.24 2.70
CA ILE A 118 -6.00 3.51 1.35
C ILE A 118 -6.86 2.74 0.35
N TYR A 119 -7.42 3.45 -0.62
CA TYR A 119 -8.11 2.83 -1.76
C TYR A 119 -7.12 2.70 -2.91
N GLU A 120 -6.96 1.49 -3.41
CA GLU A 120 -6.01 1.16 -4.47
C GLU A 120 -6.73 0.56 -5.67
N THR A 121 -6.37 1.02 -6.88
CA THR A 121 -6.86 0.45 -8.13
C THR A 121 -5.70 0.10 -9.05
N MET A 122 -5.85 -0.96 -9.84
CA MET A 122 -4.86 -1.40 -10.80
C MET A 122 -5.51 -2.17 -11.94
N GLU A 123 -5.04 -1.93 -13.16
CA GLU A 123 -5.45 -2.69 -14.34
C GLU A 123 -4.70 -4.02 -14.44
N GLY A 124 -5.32 -4.99 -15.11
CA GLY A 124 -4.78 -6.32 -15.33
C GLY A 124 -5.53 -7.38 -14.52
N VAL A 125 -5.75 -8.56 -15.12
CA VAL A 125 -6.36 -9.67 -14.40
C VAL A 125 -5.40 -10.17 -13.33
N TYR A 126 -5.88 -10.30 -12.10
CA TYR A 126 -5.07 -10.76 -10.98
C TYR A 126 -4.59 -12.20 -11.20
N GLU A 127 -3.28 -12.37 -11.22
CA GLU A 127 -2.60 -13.66 -11.24
C GLU A 127 -1.54 -13.68 -10.14
N PRO A 128 -1.74 -14.49 -9.08
CA PRO A 128 -0.85 -14.44 -7.90
C PRO A 128 0.63 -14.60 -8.20
N SER A 129 0.98 -15.46 -9.19
CA SER A 129 2.38 -15.76 -9.53
C SER A 129 3.11 -14.61 -10.22
N THR A 130 2.39 -13.67 -10.82
CA THR A 130 2.97 -12.58 -11.63
C THR A 130 2.50 -11.20 -11.22
N TRP A 131 1.68 -11.11 -10.16
CA TRP A 131 1.08 -9.83 -9.77
C TRP A 131 2.10 -8.82 -9.28
N LYS A 132 3.06 -9.29 -8.51
CA LYS A 132 4.14 -8.45 -7.99
C LYS A 132 5.45 -9.23 -7.87
N GLU A 133 6.55 -8.50 -7.97
CA GLU A 133 7.89 -8.99 -7.71
C GLU A 133 8.37 -8.37 -6.39
N MET A 134 8.77 -9.23 -5.45
CA MET A 134 9.26 -8.80 -4.14
C MET A 134 10.75 -8.46 -4.22
N ALA A 135 11.16 -7.38 -3.56
CA ALA A 135 12.56 -6.96 -3.54
C ALA A 135 13.40 -7.95 -2.72
N SER A 136 14.37 -8.58 -3.37
CA SER A 136 15.30 -9.52 -2.71
C SER A 136 16.26 -8.84 -1.73
N TRP A 137 16.47 -7.53 -1.88
CA TRP A 137 17.32 -6.72 -1.01
C TRP A 137 16.63 -6.24 0.26
N ALA A 138 15.33 -6.51 0.42
CA ALA A 138 14.56 -6.09 1.60
C ALA A 138 14.16 -7.31 2.46
N PRO A 139 14.01 -7.13 3.79
CA PRO A 139 13.59 -8.21 4.66
C PRO A 139 12.20 -8.75 4.33
N LEU A 140 12.00 -10.03 4.59
CA LEU A 140 10.68 -10.67 4.52
C LEU A 140 9.76 -10.12 5.61
N GLU A 141 8.46 -10.07 5.32
CA GLU A 141 7.45 -9.70 6.31
C GLU A 141 7.45 -10.64 7.52
N ASN A 142 6.99 -10.15 8.66
CA ASN A 142 6.85 -10.89 9.92
C ASN A 142 8.18 -11.43 10.50
N THR A 143 9.27 -10.72 10.22
CA THR A 143 10.60 -11.05 10.77
C THR A 143 11.11 -9.92 11.68
N PRO A 144 12.06 -10.21 12.61
CA PRO A 144 12.72 -9.15 13.39
C PRO A 144 13.44 -8.13 12.51
N GLU A 145 14.04 -8.57 11.41
CA GLU A 145 14.75 -7.75 10.43
C GLU A 145 13.79 -6.75 9.77
N ALA A 146 12.55 -7.18 9.48
CA ALA A 146 11.52 -6.31 8.92
C ALA A 146 11.19 -5.14 9.85
N ARG A 147 11.09 -5.40 11.16
CA ARG A 147 10.82 -4.36 12.16
C ARG A 147 11.95 -3.35 12.26
N GLN A 148 13.20 -3.83 12.21
CA GLN A 148 14.38 -2.97 12.22
C GLN A 148 14.44 -2.12 10.93
N TYR A 149 14.18 -2.73 9.80
CA TYR A 149 14.19 -2.07 8.50
C TYR A 149 13.10 -0.98 8.42
N LEU A 150 11.90 -1.26 8.90
CA LEU A 150 10.81 -0.27 8.95
C LEU A 150 11.20 0.95 9.80
N ARG A 151 11.82 0.72 10.96
CA ARG A 151 12.33 1.82 11.81
C ARG A 151 13.39 2.64 11.09
N LEU A 152 14.31 1.97 10.40
CA LEU A 152 15.35 2.65 9.62
C LEU A 152 14.73 3.52 8.50
N LEU A 153 13.77 2.99 7.75
CA LEU A 153 13.07 3.76 6.72
C LEU A 153 12.38 4.99 7.31
N LYS A 154 11.70 4.84 8.44
CA LYS A 154 11.06 5.97 9.13
C LYS A 154 12.04 7.09 9.45
N THR A 155 13.24 6.76 9.91
CA THR A 155 14.26 7.78 10.23
C THR A 155 14.78 8.49 9.00
N LYS A 156 14.76 7.83 7.83
CA LYS A 156 15.29 8.42 6.58
C LYS A 156 14.31 9.34 5.88
N ILE A 157 13.00 9.19 6.12
CA ILE A 157 11.95 9.96 5.43
C ILE A 157 11.32 11.05 6.29
N LEU A 158 11.54 11.07 7.58
CA LEU A 158 10.99 12.07 8.52
C LEU A 158 12.00 13.19 8.83
#